data_57ef1494c98a801de0fe2d93bab511ac
#
_entry.id   57ef1494c98a801de0fe2d93bab511ac
#
_cell.length_a   1.000
_cell.length_b   1.000
_cell.length_c   1.000
_cell.angle_alpha   90.00
_cell.angle_beta   90.00
_cell.angle_gamma   90.00
#
_symmetry.space_group_name_H-M   'P 1'
#
loop_
_entity.id
_entity.type
_entity.pdbx_description
1 polymer ?
#
loop_
_entity_poly.entity_id
_entity_poly.type
_entity_poly.pdbx_seq_one_letter_code
_entity_poly.pdbx_strand_id
1 'polypeptide(L)'
;LSNETFRKTISMLAFLIVAFHLVLIDLFFDQNEQQSGIIISNAVDAYSGPFKGENTMLFTVNEGTRAEIYQRQGDWVEIAIIDGDKAWIPLNTIRQL
;
A
#
# COMPACT_ATOMS: atom_id res chain seq x y z
N LEU A 1 2.31 6.18 50.44
CA LEU A 1 2.81 5.49 49.24
C LEU A 1 4.32 5.36 49.29
N SER A 2 4.81 4.13 49.22
CA SER A 2 6.24 3.91 49.17
C SER A 2 6.82 4.44 47.85
N ASN A 3 8.04 4.92 47.89
CA ASN A 3 8.72 5.40 46.69
C ASN A 3 8.84 4.32 45.61
N GLU A 4 8.90 3.06 45.98
CA GLU A 4 8.99 1.95 45.06
C GLU A 4 7.70 1.77 44.22
N THR A 5 6.54 1.89 44.84
CA THR A 5 5.25 1.80 44.12
C THR A 5 5.10 2.94 43.14
N PHE A 6 5.49 4.14 43.53
CA PHE A 6 5.46 5.33 42.68
C PHE A 6 6.39 5.16 41.47
N ARG A 7 7.61 4.67 41.69
CA ARG A 7 8.59 4.43 40.63
C ARG A 7 8.10 3.38 39.64
N LYS A 8 7.49 2.28 40.11
CA LYS A 8 6.94 1.24 39.26
C LYS A 8 5.80 1.76 38.41
N THR A 9 4.93 2.58 38.97
CA THR A 9 3.79 3.17 38.24
C THR A 9 4.29 4.11 37.13
N ILE A 10 5.29 4.94 37.40
CA ILE A 10 5.88 5.83 36.41
C ILE A 10 6.54 5.04 35.28
N SER A 11 7.31 3.99 35.62
CA SER A 11 7.94 3.12 34.60
C SER A 11 6.92 2.45 33.71
N MET A 12 5.81 1.97 34.26
CA MET A 12 4.75 1.34 33.50
C MET A 12 4.06 2.32 32.56
N LEU A 13 3.77 3.53 33.02
CA LEU A 13 3.19 4.58 32.19
C LEU A 13 4.13 5.00 31.06
N ALA A 14 5.42 5.16 31.35
CA ALA A 14 6.41 5.50 30.34
C ALA A 14 6.51 4.42 29.26
N PHE A 15 6.49 3.15 29.65
CA PHE A 15 6.51 2.02 28.72
C PHE A 15 5.29 2.03 27.80
N LEU A 16 4.09 2.26 28.32
CA LEU A 16 2.86 2.33 27.55
C LEU A 16 2.89 3.48 26.54
N ILE A 17 3.39 4.64 26.92
CA ILE A 17 3.52 5.80 26.04
C ILE A 17 4.47 5.49 24.89
N VAL A 18 5.63 4.90 25.16
CA VAL A 18 6.60 4.52 24.12
C VAL A 18 6.00 3.49 23.16
N ALA A 19 5.32 2.46 23.68
CA ALA A 19 4.68 1.45 22.85
C ALA A 19 3.61 2.07 21.92
N PHE A 20 2.81 3.00 22.44
CA PHE A 20 1.79 3.70 21.67
C PHE A 20 2.41 4.53 20.53
N HIS A 21 3.51 5.23 20.80
CA HIS A 21 4.21 6.00 19.77
C HIS A 21 4.82 5.12 18.69
N LEU A 22 5.35 3.96 19.04
CA LEU A 22 5.90 3.01 18.06
C LEU A 22 4.81 2.50 17.12
N VAL A 23 3.62 2.19 17.63
CA VAL A 23 2.49 1.76 16.80
C VAL A 23 2.05 2.87 15.85
N LEU A 24 1.98 4.11 16.33
CA LEU A 24 1.62 5.26 15.50
C LEU A 24 2.65 5.50 14.38
N ILE A 25 3.94 5.34 14.69
CA ILE A 25 4.99 5.49 13.70
C ILE A 25 4.85 4.45 12.59
N ASP A 26 4.60 3.19 12.95
CA ASP A 26 4.38 2.13 11.96
C ASP A 26 3.19 2.43 11.05
N LEU A 27 2.07 2.84 11.62
CA LEU A 27 0.89 3.22 10.83
C LEU A 27 1.16 4.40 9.91
N PHE A 28 1.89 5.40 10.40
CA PHE A 28 2.26 6.58 9.61
C PHE A 28 3.17 6.21 8.45
N PHE A 29 4.20 5.40 8.69
CA PHE A 29 5.13 4.96 7.64
C PHE A 29 4.45 4.07 6.59
N ASP A 30 3.57 3.17 7.01
CA ASP A 30 2.81 2.34 6.07
C ASP A 30 1.99 3.19 5.10
N GLN A 31 1.40 4.28 5.57
CA GLN A 31 0.65 5.19 4.71
C GLN A 31 1.54 5.99 3.76
N ASN A 32 2.78 6.26 4.14
CA ASN A 32 3.72 7.05 3.34
C ASN A 32 4.58 6.21 2.39
N GLU A 33 4.63 4.90 2.56
CA GLU A 33 5.40 3.98 1.71
C GLU A 33 4.62 3.53 0.47
N GLN A 34 3.60 4.27 0.07
CA GLN A 34 2.86 3.94 -1.13
C GLN A 34 3.75 4.06 -2.35
N GLN A 35 3.97 2.94 -3.03
CA GLN A 35 4.85 2.86 -4.18
C GLN A 35 4.14 3.38 -5.43
N SER A 36 4.90 3.97 -6.32
CA SER A 36 4.40 4.42 -7.61
C SER A 36 5.12 3.68 -8.73
N GLY A 37 4.48 3.59 -9.88
CA GLY A 37 5.05 2.99 -11.05
C GLY A 37 4.59 3.68 -12.33
N ILE A 38 5.25 3.35 -13.44
CA ILE A 38 4.91 3.86 -14.76
C ILE A 38 4.62 2.68 -15.68
N ILE A 39 3.54 2.77 -16.44
CA ILE A 39 3.16 1.76 -17.42
C ILE A 39 4.17 1.78 -18.56
N ILE A 40 4.77 0.62 -18.83
CA ILE A 40 5.82 0.47 -19.86
C ILE A 40 5.34 -0.27 -21.11
N SER A 41 4.12 -0.81 -21.10
CA SER A 41 3.52 -1.45 -22.27
C SER A 41 2.58 -0.51 -23.00
N ASN A 42 2.42 -0.67 -24.32
CA ASN A 42 1.64 0.26 -25.17
C ASN A 42 0.21 0.44 -24.70
N ALA A 43 -0.45 -0.65 -24.36
CA ALA A 43 -1.81 -0.63 -23.84
C ALA A 43 -1.98 -1.82 -22.90
N VAL A 44 -2.47 -1.56 -21.70
CA VAL A 44 -2.61 -2.57 -20.66
C VAL A 44 -4.06 -2.65 -20.25
N ASP A 45 -4.66 -3.82 -20.41
CA ASP A 45 -6.02 -4.07 -19.93
C ASP A 45 -5.99 -4.24 -18.41
N ALA A 46 -6.84 -3.49 -17.73
CA ALA A 46 -6.95 -3.51 -16.28
C ALA A 46 -8.23 -4.24 -15.86
N TYR A 47 -8.10 -5.15 -14.92
CA TYR A 47 -9.14 -6.08 -14.52
C TYR A 47 -9.60 -5.84 -13.09
N SER A 48 -10.79 -6.34 -12.76
CA SER A 48 -11.35 -6.21 -11.41
C SER A 48 -10.69 -7.14 -10.38
N GLY A 49 -9.93 -8.12 -10.81
CA GLY A 49 -9.21 -9.05 -9.95
C GLY A 49 -7.91 -9.52 -10.58
N PRO A 50 -7.08 -10.28 -9.85
CA PRO A 50 -5.79 -10.74 -10.34
C PRO A 50 -5.93 -11.95 -11.29
N PHE A 51 -6.76 -11.83 -12.33
CA PHE A 51 -7.00 -12.86 -13.33
C PHE A 51 -7.65 -12.26 -14.56
N LYS A 52 -7.45 -12.92 -15.71
CA LYS A 52 -8.13 -12.58 -16.96
C LYS A 52 -9.41 -13.40 -17.06
N GLY A 53 -10.54 -12.74 -16.91
CA GLY A 53 -11.83 -13.40 -17.04
C GLY A 53 -12.78 -12.61 -17.90
N GLU A 54 -13.80 -13.26 -18.46
CA GLU A 54 -14.86 -12.57 -19.17
C GLU A 54 -15.56 -11.61 -18.22
N ASN A 55 -15.85 -10.40 -18.70
CA ASN A 55 -16.53 -9.35 -17.94
C ASN A 55 -15.75 -8.82 -16.72
N THR A 56 -14.45 -9.08 -16.64
CA THR A 56 -13.61 -8.55 -15.57
C THR A 56 -12.76 -7.36 -15.99
N MET A 57 -12.65 -7.11 -17.30
CA MET A 57 -11.92 -5.94 -17.81
C MET A 57 -12.68 -4.66 -17.48
N LEU A 58 -11.99 -3.70 -16.83
CA LEU A 58 -12.58 -2.44 -16.43
C LEU A 58 -12.24 -1.31 -17.38
N PHE A 59 -10.96 -1.16 -17.71
CA PHE A 59 -10.46 -0.10 -18.59
C PHE A 59 -9.09 -0.47 -19.13
N THR A 60 -8.60 0.34 -20.07
CA THR A 60 -7.26 0.19 -20.65
C THR A 60 -6.38 1.35 -20.20
N VAL A 61 -5.13 1.06 -19.85
CA VAL A 61 -4.17 2.05 -19.41
C VAL A 61 -3.08 2.19 -20.47
N ASN A 62 -2.74 3.43 -20.81
CA ASN A 62 -1.76 3.74 -21.84
C ASN A 62 -0.33 3.76 -21.28
N GLU A 63 0.64 3.51 -22.18
CA GLU A 63 2.07 3.64 -21.87
C GLU A 63 2.39 5.05 -21.31
N GLY A 64 3.25 5.10 -20.31
CA GLY A 64 3.63 6.35 -19.67
C GLY A 64 2.70 6.81 -18.56
N THR A 65 1.57 6.16 -18.36
CA THR A 65 0.65 6.49 -17.26
C THR A 65 1.28 6.16 -15.92
N ARG A 66 1.25 7.13 -15.01
CA ARG A 66 1.69 6.92 -13.63
C ARG A 66 0.56 6.33 -12.82
N ALA A 67 0.88 5.30 -12.03
CA ALA A 67 -0.08 4.64 -11.18
C ALA A 67 0.51 4.40 -9.79
N GLU A 68 -0.33 4.39 -8.77
CA GLU A 68 0.05 4.01 -7.43
C GLU A 68 -0.11 2.50 -7.27
N ILE A 69 0.87 1.85 -6.66
CA ILE A 69 0.88 0.41 -6.45
C ILE A 69 0.38 0.12 -5.03
N TYR A 70 -0.70 -0.64 -4.92
CA TYR A 70 -1.31 -0.96 -3.63
C TYR A 70 -0.87 -2.31 -3.10
N GLN A 71 -0.87 -3.34 -3.94
CA GLN A 71 -0.48 -4.68 -3.52
C GLN A 71 -0.08 -5.53 -4.72
N ARG A 72 0.65 -6.60 -4.44
CA ARG A 72 1.07 -7.57 -5.45
C ARG A 72 0.54 -8.94 -5.05
N GLN A 73 0.11 -9.70 -6.05
CA GLN A 73 -0.37 -11.06 -5.86
C GLN A 73 0.08 -11.92 -7.03
N GLY A 74 1.11 -12.75 -6.83
CA GLY A 74 1.71 -13.53 -7.90
C GLY A 74 2.27 -12.65 -9.02
N ASP A 75 1.80 -12.86 -10.24
CA ASP A 75 2.20 -12.08 -11.41
C ASP A 75 1.32 -10.86 -11.66
N TRP A 76 0.51 -10.49 -10.69
CA TRP A 76 -0.43 -9.38 -10.78
C TRP A 76 -0.13 -8.31 -9.76
N VAL A 77 -0.51 -7.08 -10.09
CA VAL A 77 -0.37 -5.93 -9.21
C VAL A 77 -1.64 -5.09 -9.24
N GLU A 78 -2.11 -4.71 -8.06
CA GLU A 78 -3.23 -3.78 -7.95
C GLU A 78 -2.71 -2.36 -7.98
N ILE A 79 -3.28 -1.57 -8.88
CA ILE A 79 -2.90 -0.17 -9.08
C ILE A 79 -4.11 0.74 -8.93
N ALA A 80 -3.84 2.03 -8.70
CA ALA A 80 -4.82 3.09 -8.82
C ALA A 80 -4.25 4.19 -9.70
N ILE A 81 -5.04 4.66 -10.65
CA ILE A 81 -4.69 5.82 -11.48
C ILE A 81 -5.17 7.10 -10.79
N ILE A 82 -4.84 8.25 -11.38
CA ILE A 82 -5.11 9.58 -10.79
C ILE A 82 -6.58 9.75 -10.37
N ASP A 83 -7.50 9.15 -11.09
CA ASP A 83 -8.94 9.23 -10.79
C ASP A 83 -9.37 8.41 -9.59
N GLY A 84 -8.44 7.65 -8.97
CA GLY A 84 -8.74 6.83 -7.82
C GLY A 84 -9.30 5.45 -8.13
N ASP A 85 -9.52 5.14 -9.39
CA ASP A 85 -10.02 3.82 -9.80
C ASP A 85 -8.95 2.75 -9.63
N LYS A 86 -9.28 1.70 -8.90
CA LYS A 86 -8.38 0.58 -8.66
C LYS A 86 -8.64 -0.54 -9.66
N ALA A 87 -7.57 -1.17 -10.10
CA ALA A 87 -7.67 -2.32 -11.00
C ALA A 87 -6.40 -3.16 -10.92
N TRP A 88 -6.45 -4.36 -11.48
CA TRP A 88 -5.33 -5.29 -11.51
C TRP A 88 -4.74 -5.36 -12.91
N ILE A 89 -3.42 -5.28 -12.99
CA ILE A 89 -2.67 -5.42 -14.25
C ILE A 89 -1.56 -6.46 -14.08
N PRO A 90 -1.06 -7.06 -15.19
CA PRO A 90 0.10 -7.92 -15.10
C PRO A 90 1.33 -7.18 -14.60
N LEU A 91 2.10 -7.83 -13.73
CA LEU A 91 3.27 -7.22 -13.09
C LEU A 91 4.32 -6.74 -14.09
N ASN A 92 4.48 -7.43 -15.22
CA ASN A 92 5.48 -7.10 -16.22
C ASN A 92 5.13 -5.88 -17.09
N THR A 93 3.97 -5.27 -16.90
CA THR A 93 3.51 -4.11 -17.66
C THR A 93 3.80 -2.78 -16.98
N ILE A 94 4.31 -2.80 -15.76
CA ILE A 94 4.60 -1.61 -14.98
C ILE A 94 6.03 -1.67 -14.44
N ARG A 95 6.69 -0.52 -14.40
CA ARG A 95 8.00 -0.36 -13.77
C ARG A 95 7.85 0.48 -12.51
N GLN A 96 8.27 -0.07 -11.39
CA GLN A 96 8.27 0.67 -10.12
C GLN A 96 9.30 1.80 -10.15
N LEU A 97 8.89 2.94 -9.66
CA LEU A 97 9.76 4.10 -9.52
C LEU A 97 10.57 4.06 -8.23
#